data_06d24776ae69360935f5125aede7d762
#
_entry.id   06d24776ae69360935f5125aede7d762
#
_cell.length_a   1.000
_cell.length_b   1.000
_cell.length_c   1.000
_cell.angle_alpha   90.00
_cell.angle_beta   90.00
_cell.angle_gamma   90.00
#
_symmetry.space_group_name_H-M   'P 1'
#
loop_
_entity.id
_entity.type
_entity.pdbx_description
1 polymer ?
#
loop_
_entity_poly.entity_id
_entity_poly.type
_entity_poly.pdbx_seq_one_letter_code
_entity_poly.pdbx_strand_id
1 'polypeptide(L)'
;MRKLKYPIGISDFAEMRNNGYYYIDKTNVIVDLLDKGPVEVTQITRPRRFGKSLGMSTLANFLDIRKDSKQMFEGLAISKNTTLCKKWMNQCPVVFFSFKDTDGLTFESAYGMLRMKLAFAFQDYQFLLDDDAISDDDKGIFKRILGLSLIHI
;
A
#
# COMPACT_ATOMS: atom_id res chain seq x y z
N MET A 1 -12.69 9.06 -31.52
CA MET A 1 -12.40 7.80 -30.79
C MET A 1 -11.24 8.05 -29.83
N ARG A 2 -11.43 7.86 -28.49
CA ARG A 2 -10.31 7.91 -27.54
C ARG A 2 -9.39 6.73 -27.81
N LYS A 3 -8.13 7.00 -28.12
CA LYS A 3 -7.11 5.97 -28.34
C LYS A 3 -6.87 5.27 -27.00
N LEU A 4 -7.13 3.96 -26.92
CA LEU A 4 -6.86 3.15 -25.71
C LEU A 4 -5.36 3.16 -25.44
N LYS A 5 -4.97 3.57 -24.22
CA LYS A 5 -3.59 3.61 -23.77
C LYS A 5 -3.32 2.37 -22.93
N TYR A 6 -2.54 1.43 -23.44
CA TYR A 6 -2.26 0.17 -22.74
C TYR A 6 -1.14 0.35 -21.71
N PRO A 7 -1.30 -0.22 -20.48
CA PRO A 7 -0.34 -0.08 -19.38
C PRO A 7 0.79 -1.11 -19.49
N ILE A 8 1.77 -0.88 -20.34
CA ILE A 8 2.92 -1.79 -20.48
C ILE A 8 3.90 -1.51 -19.32
N GLY A 9 4.10 -2.50 -18.43
CA GLY A 9 5.04 -2.40 -17.30
C GLY A 9 4.56 -1.58 -16.11
N ILE A 10 3.35 -1.02 -16.14
CA ILE A 10 2.79 -0.21 -15.06
C ILE A 10 2.18 -1.14 -14.01
N SER A 11 2.61 -0.98 -12.76
CA SER A 11 2.12 -1.72 -11.60
C SER A 11 1.59 -0.82 -10.48
N ASP A 12 1.65 0.50 -10.68
CA ASP A 12 1.08 1.49 -9.77
C ASP A 12 -0.34 1.88 -10.20
N PHE A 13 -1.28 1.81 -9.25
CA PHE A 13 -2.69 2.08 -9.53
C PHE A 13 -2.97 3.58 -9.76
N ALA A 14 -2.32 4.45 -8.97
CA ALA A 14 -2.51 5.88 -9.10
C ALA A 14 -1.97 6.38 -10.45
N GLU A 15 -0.78 5.90 -10.86
CA GLU A 15 -0.24 6.18 -12.18
C GLU A 15 -1.18 5.72 -13.30
N MET A 16 -1.73 4.50 -13.15
CA MET A 16 -2.65 3.93 -14.14
C MET A 16 -3.92 4.77 -14.32
N ARG A 17 -4.53 5.20 -13.22
CA ARG A 17 -5.78 5.97 -13.24
C ARG A 17 -5.56 7.42 -13.68
N ASN A 18 -4.56 8.09 -13.14
CA ASN A 18 -4.27 9.49 -13.42
C ASN A 18 -3.87 9.75 -14.86
N ASN A 19 -3.17 8.80 -15.48
CA ASN A 19 -2.74 8.90 -16.88
C ASN A 19 -3.74 8.32 -17.88
N GLY A 20 -4.91 7.85 -17.44
CA GLY A 20 -5.98 7.35 -18.29
C GLY A 20 -5.62 6.06 -19.06
N TYR A 21 -4.80 5.20 -18.47
CA TYR A 21 -4.52 3.88 -19.03
C TYR A 21 -5.75 2.98 -18.96
N TYR A 22 -5.81 2.01 -19.86
CA TYR A 22 -6.83 0.99 -19.83
C TYR A 22 -6.68 0.12 -18.59
N TYR A 23 -7.69 0.14 -17.72
CA TYR A 23 -7.71 -0.60 -16.47
C TYR A 23 -8.81 -1.65 -16.50
N ILE A 24 -8.44 -2.91 -16.25
CA ILE A 24 -9.41 -4.00 -16.03
C ILE A 24 -9.78 -3.97 -14.57
N ASP A 25 -11.02 -3.58 -14.29
CA ASP A 25 -11.50 -3.44 -12.93
C ASP A 25 -11.57 -4.78 -12.18
N LYS A 26 -10.77 -4.87 -11.11
CA LYS A 26 -10.74 -5.99 -10.17
C LYS A 26 -10.97 -5.53 -8.73
N THR A 27 -11.56 -4.33 -8.55
CA THR A 27 -11.73 -3.74 -7.21
C THR A 27 -12.70 -4.49 -6.32
N ASN A 28 -13.48 -5.45 -6.84
CA ASN A 28 -14.26 -6.36 -6.02
C ASN A 28 -13.42 -7.17 -5.03
N VAL A 29 -12.14 -7.40 -5.34
CA VAL A 29 -11.23 -8.05 -4.38
C VAL A 29 -11.12 -7.29 -3.07
N ILE A 30 -11.29 -5.97 -3.08
CA ILE A 30 -11.31 -5.15 -1.86
C ILE A 30 -12.53 -5.49 -1.01
N VAL A 31 -13.70 -5.70 -1.64
CA VAL A 31 -14.91 -6.16 -0.93
C VAL A 31 -14.65 -7.52 -0.29
N ASP A 32 -14.10 -8.46 -1.06
CA ASP A 32 -13.83 -9.82 -0.57
C ASP A 32 -12.87 -9.84 0.62
N LEU A 33 -11.92 -8.89 0.65
CA LEU A 33 -10.93 -8.76 1.74
C LEU A 33 -11.51 -8.11 3.00
N LEU A 34 -12.38 -7.10 2.84
CA LEU A 34 -12.83 -6.25 3.96
C LEU A 34 -14.19 -6.66 4.52
N ASP A 35 -15.03 -7.33 3.73
CA ASP A 35 -16.40 -7.71 4.12
C ASP A 35 -16.40 -8.89 5.12
N LYS A 36 -15.40 -9.74 5.08
CA LYS A 36 -15.26 -10.91 5.97
C LYS A 36 -14.84 -10.59 7.40
N GLY A 37 -14.71 -9.32 7.75
CA GLY A 37 -14.18 -8.87 9.02
C GLY A 37 -12.65 -8.80 9.04
N PRO A 38 -12.04 -8.41 10.16
CA PRO A 38 -10.59 -8.29 10.27
C PRO A 38 -9.93 -9.66 10.10
N VAL A 39 -9.21 -9.83 8.99
CA VAL A 39 -8.38 -11.00 8.71
C VAL A 39 -6.94 -10.59 8.98
N GLU A 40 -6.29 -11.25 9.92
CA GLU A 40 -4.91 -10.93 10.33
C GLU A 40 -3.92 -11.09 9.17
N VAL A 41 -4.09 -12.12 8.35
CA VAL A 41 -3.20 -12.41 7.23
C VAL A 41 -3.98 -12.87 6.02
N THR A 42 -3.77 -12.22 4.88
CA THR A 42 -4.28 -12.66 3.58
C THR A 42 -3.14 -12.95 2.63
N GLN A 43 -3.03 -14.19 2.19
CA GLN A 43 -2.05 -14.60 1.18
C GLN A 43 -2.68 -14.60 -0.22
N ILE A 44 -2.11 -13.82 -1.15
CA ILE A 44 -2.55 -13.78 -2.54
C ILE A 44 -1.51 -14.49 -3.42
N THR A 45 -1.86 -15.69 -3.88
CA THR A 45 -1.04 -16.49 -4.78
C THR A 45 -1.57 -16.41 -6.21
N ARG A 46 -0.76 -15.90 -7.13
CA ARG A 46 -1.08 -15.83 -8.56
C ARG A 46 0.21 -15.98 -9.38
N PRO A 47 0.17 -16.51 -10.59
CA PRO A 47 1.32 -16.55 -11.49
C PRO A 47 1.93 -15.16 -11.73
N ARG A 48 3.13 -15.11 -12.32
CA ARG A 48 3.73 -13.84 -12.76
C ARG A 48 2.82 -13.15 -13.77
N ARG A 49 2.80 -11.82 -13.79
CA ARG A 49 2.01 -10.95 -14.71
C ARG A 49 0.48 -10.99 -14.51
N PHE A 50 -0.02 -11.60 -13.45
CA PHE A 50 -1.46 -11.59 -13.10
C PHE A 50 -1.89 -10.38 -12.25
N GLY A 51 -1.09 -9.33 -12.21
CA GLY A 51 -1.47 -8.06 -11.57
C GLY A 51 -1.39 -8.05 -10.05
N LYS A 52 -0.58 -8.92 -9.40
CA LYS A 52 -0.40 -8.92 -7.93
C LYS A 52 0.03 -7.55 -7.40
N SER A 53 1.10 -6.98 -7.96
CA SER A 53 1.62 -5.68 -7.53
C SER A 53 0.61 -4.56 -7.76
N LEU A 54 -0.10 -4.59 -8.88
CA LEU A 54 -1.17 -3.65 -9.16
C LEU A 54 -2.32 -3.79 -8.15
N GLY A 55 -2.73 -5.02 -7.83
CA GLY A 55 -3.77 -5.28 -6.82
C GLY A 55 -3.36 -4.76 -5.43
N MET A 56 -2.11 -4.97 -5.02
CA MET A 56 -1.57 -4.42 -3.77
C MET A 56 -1.53 -2.89 -3.81
N SER A 57 -1.09 -2.29 -4.93
CA SER A 57 -1.12 -0.83 -5.11
C SER A 57 -2.55 -0.29 -5.08
N THR A 58 -3.52 -1.00 -5.67
CA THR A 58 -4.93 -0.63 -5.61
C THR A 58 -5.44 -0.62 -4.16
N LEU A 59 -5.16 -1.68 -3.40
CA LEU A 59 -5.56 -1.78 -2.00
C LEU A 59 -4.90 -0.70 -1.14
N ALA A 60 -3.60 -0.47 -1.31
CA ALA A 60 -2.88 0.58 -0.61
C ALA A 60 -3.45 1.98 -0.90
N ASN A 61 -3.76 2.28 -2.18
CA ASN A 61 -4.40 3.55 -2.53
C ASN A 61 -5.80 3.68 -1.95
N PHE A 62 -6.54 2.57 -1.80
CA PHE A 62 -7.88 2.58 -1.24
C PHE A 62 -7.87 2.88 0.27
N LEU A 63 -6.96 2.27 1.02
CA LEU A 63 -6.95 2.31 2.49
C LEU A 63 -6.19 3.50 3.07
N ASP A 64 -5.12 3.96 2.41
CA ASP A 64 -4.13 4.88 2.98
C ASP A 64 -4.72 6.23 3.40
N ILE A 65 -4.70 6.49 4.70
CA ILE A 65 -5.22 7.71 5.35
C ILE A 65 -4.55 9.00 4.86
N ARG A 66 -3.33 8.91 4.29
CA ARG A 66 -2.59 10.06 3.75
C ARG A 66 -3.09 10.49 2.37
N LYS A 67 -4.01 9.75 1.76
CA LYS A 67 -4.46 9.96 0.37
C LYS A 67 -5.90 10.45 0.32
N ASP A 68 -6.21 11.15 -0.76
CA ASP A 68 -7.60 11.35 -1.23
C ASP A 68 -7.76 10.59 -2.54
N SER A 69 -8.29 9.40 -2.44
CA SER A 69 -8.36 8.46 -3.57
C SER A 69 -9.73 8.41 -4.25
N LYS A 70 -10.70 9.20 -3.80
CA LYS A 70 -12.09 9.14 -4.25
C LYS A 70 -12.21 9.22 -5.78
N GLN A 71 -11.53 10.17 -6.41
CA GLN A 71 -11.56 10.34 -7.87
C GLN A 71 -10.95 9.14 -8.61
N MET A 72 -9.90 8.54 -8.06
CA MET A 72 -9.23 7.38 -8.68
C MET A 72 -10.13 6.15 -8.72
N PHE A 73 -11.04 6.01 -7.76
CA PHE A 73 -11.98 4.88 -7.67
C PHE A 73 -13.33 5.16 -8.33
N GLU A 74 -13.58 6.38 -8.79
CA GLU A 74 -14.84 6.74 -9.45
C GLU A 74 -15.07 5.89 -10.69
N GLY A 75 -16.30 5.36 -10.80
CA GLY A 75 -16.72 4.49 -11.89
C GLY A 75 -16.26 3.03 -11.79
N LEU A 76 -15.48 2.66 -10.76
CA LEU A 76 -15.07 1.29 -10.50
C LEU A 76 -16.12 0.55 -9.65
N ALA A 77 -16.06 -0.80 -9.66
CA ALA A 77 -17.04 -1.64 -8.97
C ALA A 77 -17.14 -1.32 -7.48
N ILE A 78 -16.01 -1.09 -6.82
CA ILE A 78 -15.94 -0.75 -5.38
C ILE A 78 -16.68 0.54 -5.05
N SER A 79 -16.71 1.53 -5.94
CA SER A 79 -17.37 2.81 -5.69
C SER A 79 -18.89 2.68 -5.51
N LYS A 80 -19.48 1.58 -5.96
CA LYS A 80 -20.89 1.26 -5.76
C LYS A 80 -21.21 0.81 -4.32
N ASN A 81 -20.20 0.30 -3.59
CA ASN A 81 -20.35 -0.09 -2.19
C ASN A 81 -20.06 1.12 -1.28
N THR A 82 -21.03 2.01 -1.18
CA THR A 82 -20.89 3.27 -0.43
C THR A 82 -20.63 3.06 1.06
N THR A 83 -21.17 1.99 1.64
CA THR A 83 -20.98 1.65 3.06
C THR A 83 -19.52 1.28 3.32
N LEU A 84 -18.95 0.42 2.49
CA LEU A 84 -17.56 0.00 2.61
C LEU A 84 -16.61 1.16 2.34
N CYS A 85 -16.90 1.97 1.30
CA CYS A 85 -16.11 3.17 1.00
C CYS A 85 -16.10 4.15 2.18
N LYS A 86 -17.25 4.43 2.81
CA LYS A 86 -17.32 5.32 3.97
C LYS A 86 -16.53 4.80 5.17
N LYS A 87 -16.48 3.48 5.35
CA LYS A 87 -15.83 2.85 6.51
C LYS A 87 -14.32 2.75 6.34
N TRP A 88 -13.83 2.50 5.12
CA TRP A 88 -12.46 2.07 4.91
C TRP A 88 -11.64 2.95 3.96
N MET A 89 -12.27 3.68 3.03
CA MET A 89 -11.52 4.46 2.04
C MET A 89 -10.78 5.60 2.74
N ASN A 90 -9.46 5.57 2.63
CA ASN A 90 -8.53 6.53 3.23
C ASN A 90 -8.70 6.69 4.76
N GLN A 91 -8.95 5.57 5.45
CA GLN A 91 -9.16 5.56 6.91
C GLN A 91 -8.06 4.80 7.68
N CYS A 92 -7.14 4.15 7.00
CA CYS A 92 -6.14 3.32 7.66
C CYS A 92 -4.71 3.79 7.35
N PRO A 93 -3.79 3.74 8.32
CA PRO A 93 -2.37 3.80 8.01
C PRO A 93 -1.98 2.54 7.22
N VAL A 94 -1.24 2.72 6.12
CA VAL A 94 -0.84 1.62 5.23
C VAL A 94 0.66 1.62 5.04
N VAL A 95 1.34 0.62 5.56
CA VAL A 95 2.74 0.37 5.27
C VAL A 95 2.85 -0.51 4.03
N PHE A 96 3.24 0.09 2.91
CA PHE A 96 3.49 -0.64 1.67
C PHE A 96 4.96 -1.04 1.59
N PHE A 97 5.23 -2.33 1.64
CA PHE A 97 6.58 -2.87 1.67
C PHE A 97 6.85 -3.81 0.49
N SER A 98 7.98 -3.64 -0.19
CA SER A 98 8.42 -4.49 -1.28
C SER A 98 9.84 -5.00 -1.06
N PHE A 99 10.02 -6.31 -1.22
CA PHE A 99 11.35 -6.94 -1.25
C PHE A 99 12.08 -6.77 -2.59
N LYS A 100 11.44 -6.16 -3.59
CA LYS A 100 12.09 -5.85 -4.85
C LYS A 100 13.30 -4.96 -4.58
N ASP A 101 14.41 -5.25 -5.26
CA ASP A 101 15.68 -4.52 -5.10
C ASP A 101 16.23 -4.56 -3.64
N THR A 102 15.88 -5.61 -2.88
CA THR A 102 16.50 -5.93 -1.59
C THR A 102 17.47 -7.08 -1.82
N ASP A 103 18.54 -6.79 -2.54
CA ASP A 103 19.62 -7.71 -2.84
C ASP A 103 20.95 -7.09 -2.38
N GLY A 104 21.87 -7.92 -2.01
CA GLY A 104 23.21 -7.53 -1.60
C GLY A 104 24.17 -8.68 -1.81
N LEU A 105 25.45 -8.37 -2.03
CA LEU A 105 26.49 -9.37 -2.19
C LEU A 105 26.76 -10.14 -0.88
N THR A 106 26.41 -9.55 0.26
CA THR A 106 26.53 -10.16 1.59
C THR A 106 25.19 -10.08 2.33
N PHE A 107 25.03 -10.90 3.38
CA PHE A 107 23.89 -10.83 4.27
C PHE A 107 23.77 -9.44 4.91
N GLU A 108 24.88 -8.87 5.36
CA GLU A 108 24.91 -7.56 6.02
C GLU A 108 24.38 -6.46 5.11
N SER A 109 24.79 -6.45 3.82
CA SER A 109 24.33 -5.46 2.86
C SER A 109 22.84 -5.61 2.56
N ALA A 110 22.35 -6.83 2.34
CA ALA A 110 20.93 -7.09 2.12
C ALA A 110 20.07 -6.73 3.34
N TYR A 111 20.56 -7.07 4.54
CA TYR A 111 19.90 -6.74 5.81
C TYR A 111 19.88 -5.22 6.06
N GLY A 112 20.96 -4.52 5.76
CA GLY A 112 21.02 -3.06 5.82
C GLY A 112 19.99 -2.38 4.91
N MET A 113 19.86 -2.85 3.67
CA MET A 113 18.86 -2.36 2.73
C MET A 113 17.42 -2.61 3.22
N LEU A 114 17.19 -3.79 3.82
CA LEU A 114 15.88 -4.12 4.41
C LEU A 114 15.51 -3.17 5.54
N ARG A 115 16.45 -2.92 6.46
CA ARG A 115 16.28 -2.00 7.59
C ARG A 115 15.96 -0.58 7.10
N MET A 116 16.72 -0.09 6.13
CA MET A 116 16.51 1.24 5.54
C MET A 116 15.14 1.37 4.87
N LYS A 117 14.73 0.37 4.08
CA LYS A 117 13.39 0.35 3.46
C LYS A 117 12.28 0.36 4.50
N LEU A 118 12.47 -0.39 5.59
CA LEU A 118 11.49 -0.41 6.69
C LEU A 118 11.39 0.97 7.35
N ALA A 119 12.52 1.58 7.69
CA ALA A 119 12.53 2.91 8.29
C ALA A 119 11.85 3.95 7.38
N PHE A 120 12.15 3.96 6.07
CA PHE A 120 11.49 4.86 5.12
C PHE A 120 9.98 4.62 5.02
N ALA A 121 9.54 3.35 5.04
CA ALA A 121 8.11 3.04 4.98
C ALA A 121 7.34 3.57 6.21
N PHE A 122 8.01 3.68 7.37
CA PHE A 122 7.42 4.24 8.59
C PHE A 122 7.58 5.76 8.71
N GLN A 123 8.54 6.36 8.00
CA GLN A 123 8.83 7.80 8.11
C GLN A 123 7.63 8.68 7.80
N ASP A 124 6.82 8.29 6.85
CA ASP A 124 5.62 9.03 6.43
C ASP A 124 4.47 8.98 7.46
N TYR A 125 4.62 8.17 8.51
CA TYR A 125 3.62 7.97 9.56
C TYR A 125 4.05 8.55 10.91
N GLN A 126 5.04 9.43 10.95
CA GLN A 126 5.53 10.03 12.20
C GLN A 126 4.43 10.78 12.98
N PHE A 127 3.40 11.27 12.28
CA PHE A 127 2.25 11.92 12.91
C PHE A 127 1.50 11.01 13.90
N LEU A 128 1.64 9.68 13.77
CA LEU A 128 1.06 8.73 14.73
C LEU A 128 1.72 8.79 16.11
N LEU A 129 2.93 9.33 16.22
CA LEU A 129 3.61 9.53 17.50
C LEU A 129 2.93 10.59 18.37
N ASP A 130 2.18 11.49 17.77
CA ASP A 130 1.45 12.57 18.44
C ASP A 130 0.01 12.16 18.81
N ASP A 131 -0.41 10.94 18.44
CA ASP A 131 -1.75 10.41 18.73
C ASP A 131 -1.78 9.82 20.15
N ASP A 132 -2.68 10.35 21.00
CA ASP A 132 -2.88 9.90 22.37
C ASP A 132 -3.51 8.51 22.47
N ALA A 133 -4.12 8.00 21.41
CA ALA A 133 -4.68 6.65 21.37
C ALA A 133 -3.60 5.57 21.26
N ILE A 134 -2.36 5.93 20.92
CA ILE A 134 -1.24 5.00 20.78
C ILE A 134 -0.47 4.93 22.08
N SER A 135 -0.23 3.70 22.58
CA SER A 135 0.51 3.48 23.82
C SER A 135 1.97 3.97 23.72
N ASP A 136 2.57 4.33 24.87
CA ASP A 136 3.98 4.74 24.92
C ASP A 136 4.92 3.61 24.48
N ASP A 137 4.56 2.36 24.76
CA ASP A 137 5.32 1.18 24.33
C ASP A 137 5.34 1.06 22.82
N ASP A 138 4.20 1.22 22.16
CA ASP A 138 4.09 1.20 20.69
C ASP A 138 4.82 2.38 20.06
N LYS A 139 4.71 3.58 20.65
CA LYS A 139 5.50 4.75 20.24
C LYS A 139 7.00 4.49 20.38
N GLY A 140 7.41 3.76 21.42
CA GLY A 140 8.80 3.33 21.63
C GLY A 140 9.28 2.36 20.54
N ILE A 141 8.44 1.40 20.12
CA ILE A 141 8.72 0.48 19.02
C ILE A 141 8.84 1.26 17.71
N PHE A 142 7.91 2.16 17.45
CA PHE A 142 7.89 2.98 16.24
C PHE A 142 9.18 3.83 16.10
N LYS A 143 9.60 4.51 17.18
CA LYS A 143 10.84 5.29 17.22
C LYS A 143 12.08 4.42 16.94
N ARG A 144 12.12 3.18 17.45
CA ARG A 144 13.21 2.24 17.15
C ARG A 144 13.26 1.86 15.67
N ILE A 145 12.09 1.65 15.03
CA ILE A 145 12.01 1.38 13.60
C ILE A 145 12.53 2.57 12.79
N LEU A 146 12.13 3.79 13.13
CA LEU A 146 12.65 5.00 12.48
C LEU A 146 14.19 5.13 12.63
N GLY A 147 14.73 4.74 13.79
CA GLY A 147 16.16 4.74 14.06
C GLY A 147 16.95 3.71 13.25
N LEU A 148 16.32 2.74 12.60
CA LEU A 148 17.01 1.72 11.81
C LEU A 148 17.78 2.28 10.61
N SER A 149 17.38 3.44 10.08
CA SER A 149 18.09 4.11 8.99
C SER A 149 19.39 4.79 9.41
N LEU A 150 19.54 5.10 10.71
CA LEU A 150 20.67 5.88 11.25
C LEU A 150 21.89 5.04 11.62
N ILE A 151 21.81 3.70 11.58
CA ILE A 151 22.85 2.79 12.10
C ILE A 151 23.82 2.33 11.00
N HIS A 152 23.85 2.98 9.85
CA HIS A 152 24.82 2.71 8.78
C HIS A 152 25.45 4.01 8.25
N ILE A 153 26.23 4.65 9.08
CA ILE A 153 27.30 5.56 8.64
C ILE A 153 28.59 5.13 9.36
#